data_8163559ea17f4450a15b249914365f73
#
_entry.id   8163559ea17f4450a15b249914365f73
#
_cell.length_a   1.000
_cell.length_b   1.000
_cell.length_c   1.000
_cell.angle_alpha   90.00
_cell.angle_beta   90.00
_cell.angle_gamma   90.00
#
_symmetry.space_group_name_H-M   'P 1'
#
loop_
_entity.id
_entity.type
_entity.pdbx_description
1 polymer ?
#
loop_
_entity_poly.entity_id
_entity_poly.type
_entity_poly.pdbx_seq_one_letter_code
_entity_poly.pdbx_strand_id
1 'polypeptide(L)'
;MTNRNVAVFIDAENLFKGYGKLEIPDISMEQILEQLEAAAAREAGAGSIALARAYADWGALGLEDYRRDVERAGVETVQVFSVSKAEKNAADIVLVVDCLRAAGDLDQLEVFVVVSADGDFVPLVRRLHELDKYVIGATLADHPVNNVLEREVDQYVPLKVKQVPPAAALQPLFSGDPSSVPATLPRTPARVAPVEPRADKKVEKQSDAPKAERRADKKAEPKKSPKRQDTPRKTKTSWHDLAKEIEVVHAGAASSPSEYKEVVEKVLADDRVRSFSDQLANQGGPLPMLAMALKAAAPQLSPSDARVSSLSRALRFALADTPYALARESDDVQPVLVRRSTDPAGMLPDLSLDDIQRGVQ
;
A
#
# COMPACT_ATOMS: atom_id res chain seq x y z
N MET A 1 6.61 -6.19 -19.99
CA MET A 1 5.96 -6.52 -18.68
C MET A 1 6.03 -5.28 -17.83
N THR A 2 4.93 -4.89 -17.20
CA THR A 2 4.93 -3.74 -16.27
C THR A 2 5.73 -4.09 -15.03
N ASN A 3 6.64 -3.21 -14.62
CA ASN A 3 7.40 -3.40 -13.40
C ASN A 3 6.44 -3.41 -12.20
N ARG A 4 6.45 -4.49 -11.44
CA ARG A 4 5.60 -4.70 -10.27
C ARG A 4 6.43 -4.53 -9.01
N ASN A 5 6.42 -3.33 -8.43
CA ASN A 5 7.22 -3.00 -7.24
C ASN A 5 6.43 -2.36 -6.11
N VAL A 6 5.09 -2.35 -6.20
CA VAL A 6 4.21 -1.81 -5.16
C VAL A 6 3.61 -2.94 -4.34
N ALA A 7 3.67 -2.85 -3.03
CA ALA A 7 2.99 -3.74 -2.09
C ALA A 7 1.90 -2.99 -1.32
N VAL A 8 0.69 -3.53 -1.26
CA VAL A 8 -0.47 -2.92 -0.59
C VAL A 8 -0.92 -3.80 0.57
N PHE A 9 -0.98 -3.23 1.76
CA PHE A 9 -1.43 -3.86 2.99
C PHE A 9 -2.63 -3.10 3.54
N ILE A 10 -3.77 -3.77 3.63
CA ILE A 10 -5.06 -3.17 3.95
C ILE A 10 -5.55 -3.68 5.29
N ASP A 11 -5.67 -2.80 6.25
CA ASP A 11 -6.44 -3.04 7.47
C ASP A 11 -7.93 -2.92 7.12
N ALA A 12 -8.52 -4.07 6.77
CA ALA A 12 -9.90 -4.10 6.30
C ALA A 12 -10.90 -3.83 7.43
N GLU A 13 -10.55 -4.13 8.68
CA GLU A 13 -11.40 -3.78 9.81
C GLU A 13 -11.49 -2.27 10.01
N ASN A 14 -10.37 -1.57 9.92
CA ASN A 14 -10.34 -0.11 9.98
C ASN A 14 -11.05 0.48 8.76
N LEU A 15 -10.75 -0.02 7.55
CA LEU A 15 -11.33 0.47 6.32
C LEU A 15 -12.86 0.33 6.28
N PHE A 16 -13.42 -0.82 6.65
CA PHE A 16 -14.86 -1.10 6.51
C PHE A 16 -15.66 -0.80 7.79
N LYS A 17 -15.14 -1.11 8.98
CA LYS A 17 -15.84 -0.86 10.26
C LYS A 17 -15.73 0.59 10.72
N GLY A 18 -14.65 1.27 10.41
CA GLY A 18 -14.49 2.69 10.67
C GLY A 18 -15.61 3.54 10.04
N TYR A 19 -16.26 2.99 9.02
CA TYR A 19 -17.33 3.62 8.23
C TYR A 19 -18.75 3.26 8.66
N GLY A 20 -18.93 2.32 9.56
CA GLY A 20 -20.27 1.94 10.04
C GLY A 20 -21.10 3.07 10.65
N LYS A 21 -20.52 4.28 10.78
CA LYS A 21 -21.21 5.53 11.12
C LYS A 21 -21.44 6.47 9.93
N LEU A 22 -20.80 6.21 8.82
CA LEU A 22 -20.92 6.99 7.59
C LEU A 22 -21.63 6.07 6.59
N GLU A 23 -22.86 6.18 6.33
CA GLU A 23 -23.62 5.43 5.33
C GLU A 23 -22.95 5.46 3.93
N ILE A 24 -21.78 4.78 3.78
CA ILE A 24 -21.07 4.64 2.51
C ILE A 24 -21.45 3.27 1.95
N PRO A 25 -22.39 3.21 0.99
CA PRO A 25 -23.02 1.95 0.62
C PRO A 25 -22.14 1.01 -0.19
N ASP A 26 -21.19 1.51 -1.01
CA ASP A 26 -20.41 0.65 -1.91
C ASP A 26 -18.96 1.16 -2.07
N ILE A 27 -18.04 0.54 -1.33
CA ILE A 27 -16.61 0.71 -1.56
C ILE A 27 -16.17 -0.36 -2.56
N SER A 28 -15.87 0.05 -3.79
CA SER A 28 -15.24 -0.85 -4.75
C SER A 28 -13.75 -0.96 -4.47
N MET A 29 -13.28 -2.16 -4.12
CA MET A 29 -11.86 -2.43 -3.90
C MET A 29 -11.03 -2.19 -5.16
N GLU A 30 -11.57 -2.46 -6.34
CA GLU A 30 -10.92 -2.18 -7.62
C GLU A 30 -10.62 -0.69 -7.78
N GLN A 31 -11.59 0.20 -7.47
CA GLN A 31 -11.38 1.65 -7.52
C GLN A 31 -10.35 2.14 -6.48
N ILE A 32 -10.25 1.49 -5.33
CA ILE A 32 -9.21 1.77 -4.34
C ILE A 32 -7.84 1.43 -4.91
N LEU A 33 -7.66 0.23 -5.47
CA LEU A 33 -6.39 -0.20 -6.04
C LEU A 33 -5.95 0.70 -7.21
N GLU A 34 -6.87 1.08 -8.10
CA GLU A 34 -6.58 2.04 -9.19
C GLU A 34 -6.05 3.38 -8.65
N GLN A 35 -6.66 3.92 -7.60
CA GLN A 35 -6.21 5.17 -6.98
C GLN A 35 -4.83 5.02 -6.33
N LEU A 36 -4.57 3.87 -5.68
CA LEU A 36 -3.28 3.59 -5.06
C LEU A 36 -2.16 3.41 -6.09
N GLU A 37 -2.41 2.68 -7.19
CA GLU A 37 -1.45 2.57 -8.30
C GLU A 37 -1.16 3.93 -8.93
N ALA A 38 -2.20 4.71 -9.21
CA ALA A 38 -2.04 6.05 -9.77
C ALA A 38 -1.24 6.98 -8.83
N ALA A 39 -1.47 6.87 -7.51
CA ALA A 39 -0.72 7.64 -6.53
C ALA A 39 0.74 7.18 -6.46
N ALA A 40 1.01 5.88 -6.41
CA ALA A 40 2.36 5.33 -6.38
C ALA A 40 3.16 5.71 -7.65
N ALA A 41 2.53 5.65 -8.80
CA ALA A 41 3.16 6.07 -10.06
C ALA A 41 3.45 7.57 -10.10
N ARG A 42 2.51 8.39 -9.59
CA ARG A 42 2.61 9.85 -9.62
C ARG A 42 3.65 10.36 -8.63
N GLU A 43 3.62 9.89 -7.39
CA GLU A 43 4.41 10.46 -6.29
C GLU A 43 5.80 9.80 -6.16
N ALA A 44 5.87 8.49 -6.32
CA ALA A 44 7.09 7.71 -6.17
C ALA A 44 7.71 7.23 -7.49
N GLY A 45 7.01 7.41 -8.62
CA GLY A 45 7.46 6.86 -9.91
C GLY A 45 7.39 5.35 -9.96
N ALA A 46 6.58 4.72 -9.10
CA ALA A 46 6.45 3.28 -9.00
C ALA A 46 5.72 2.66 -10.20
N GLY A 47 5.86 1.35 -10.35
CA GLY A 47 5.12 0.54 -11.32
C GLY A 47 3.74 0.15 -10.81
N SER A 48 3.31 -1.07 -11.15
CA SER A 48 2.03 -1.60 -10.71
C SER A 48 2.12 -2.41 -9.41
N ILE A 49 0.97 -2.74 -8.85
CA ILE A 49 0.86 -3.56 -7.65
C ILE A 49 1.36 -4.97 -7.92
N ALA A 50 2.35 -5.42 -7.14
CA ALA A 50 2.89 -6.77 -7.14
C ALA A 50 2.19 -7.65 -6.11
N LEU A 51 1.83 -7.07 -4.97
CA LEU A 51 1.26 -7.73 -3.82
C LEU A 51 0.16 -6.86 -3.22
N ALA A 52 -1.04 -7.44 -3.01
CA ALA A 52 -2.11 -6.78 -2.29
C ALA A 52 -2.74 -7.77 -1.30
N ARG A 53 -2.80 -7.40 -0.01
CA ARG A 53 -3.35 -8.20 1.08
C ARG A 53 -4.28 -7.37 1.96
N ALA A 54 -5.40 -7.98 2.35
CA ALA A 54 -6.37 -7.37 3.25
C ALA A 54 -6.59 -8.27 4.48
N TYR A 55 -6.50 -7.69 5.66
CA TYR A 55 -6.48 -8.36 6.96
C TYR A 55 -7.74 -8.06 7.74
N ALA A 56 -8.46 -9.09 8.15
CA ALA A 56 -9.64 -8.97 9.01
C ALA A 56 -10.05 -10.32 9.58
N ASP A 57 -10.94 -10.28 10.58
CA ASP A 57 -11.83 -11.41 10.85
C ASP A 57 -12.99 -11.40 9.84
N TRP A 58 -12.77 -12.04 8.69
CA TRP A 58 -13.73 -12.08 7.59
C TRP A 58 -15.02 -12.86 7.91
N GLY A 59 -15.05 -13.59 9.03
CA GLY A 59 -16.27 -14.21 9.57
C GLY A 59 -17.06 -13.28 10.48
N ALA A 60 -16.57 -12.08 10.78
CA ALA A 60 -17.26 -11.12 11.62
C ALA A 60 -18.43 -10.46 10.86
N LEU A 61 -19.55 -10.24 11.60
CA LEU A 61 -20.74 -9.58 11.05
C LEU A 61 -20.39 -8.26 10.33
N GLY A 62 -20.82 -8.14 9.09
CA GLY A 62 -20.67 -6.95 8.24
C GLY A 62 -19.39 -6.92 7.40
N LEU A 63 -18.49 -7.92 7.51
CA LEU A 63 -17.31 -8.03 6.62
C LEU A 63 -17.46 -9.13 5.56
N GLU A 64 -18.36 -10.08 5.76
CA GLU A 64 -18.59 -11.19 4.81
C GLU A 64 -18.95 -10.71 3.40
N ASP A 65 -19.75 -9.65 3.30
CA ASP A 65 -20.19 -9.10 2.01
C ASP A 65 -19.02 -8.45 1.25
N TYR A 66 -18.11 -7.76 1.95
CA TYR A 66 -16.95 -7.12 1.35
C TYR A 66 -15.87 -8.10 0.90
N ARG A 67 -15.77 -9.26 1.54
CA ARG A 67 -14.75 -10.27 1.22
C ARG A 67 -14.75 -10.63 -0.26
N ARG A 68 -15.93 -10.86 -0.85
CA ARG A 68 -16.06 -11.23 -2.27
C ARG A 68 -15.59 -10.14 -3.22
N ASP A 69 -15.85 -8.89 -2.89
CA ASP A 69 -15.38 -7.74 -3.69
C ASP A 69 -13.86 -7.60 -3.61
N VAL A 70 -13.29 -7.76 -2.41
CA VAL A 70 -11.84 -7.78 -2.18
C VAL A 70 -11.16 -8.88 -2.99
N GLU A 71 -11.67 -10.11 -2.94
CA GLU A 71 -11.13 -11.26 -3.69
C GLU A 71 -11.26 -11.07 -5.22
N ARG A 72 -12.37 -10.48 -5.71
CA ARG A 72 -12.57 -10.18 -7.15
C ARG A 72 -11.59 -9.14 -7.66
N ALA A 73 -11.22 -8.17 -6.83
CA ALA A 73 -10.21 -7.17 -7.17
C ALA A 73 -8.77 -7.74 -7.18
N GLY A 74 -8.59 -9.03 -6.89
CA GLY A 74 -7.29 -9.71 -6.88
C GLY A 74 -6.49 -9.47 -5.59
N VAL A 75 -7.13 -9.02 -4.52
CA VAL A 75 -6.52 -8.86 -3.20
C VAL A 75 -6.62 -10.16 -2.42
N GLU A 76 -5.50 -10.62 -1.86
CA GLU A 76 -5.44 -11.79 -0.99
C GLU A 76 -6.12 -11.44 0.36
N THR A 77 -7.16 -12.18 0.73
CA THR A 77 -7.83 -12.01 2.02
C THR A 77 -7.17 -12.88 3.08
N VAL A 78 -6.56 -12.25 4.07
CA VAL A 78 -5.92 -12.94 5.20
C VAL A 78 -6.91 -13.02 6.35
N GLN A 79 -7.34 -14.26 6.68
CA GLN A 79 -8.22 -14.51 7.83
C GLN A 79 -7.45 -14.39 9.13
N VAL A 80 -7.91 -13.54 10.03
CA VAL A 80 -7.39 -13.42 11.38
C VAL A 80 -8.51 -13.73 12.37
N PHE A 81 -8.29 -14.70 13.25
CA PHE A 81 -9.26 -15.06 14.26
C PHE A 81 -8.99 -14.29 15.54
N SER A 82 -9.96 -13.55 16.02
CA SER A 82 -9.92 -12.94 17.35
C SER A 82 -10.14 -14.01 18.41
N VAL A 83 -9.11 -14.35 19.18
CA VAL A 83 -9.17 -15.40 20.23
C VAL A 83 -10.01 -14.95 21.41
N SER A 84 -10.15 -13.66 21.65
CA SER A 84 -11.03 -13.10 22.69
C SER A 84 -11.58 -11.73 22.28
N LYS A 85 -12.70 -11.34 22.91
CA LYS A 85 -13.27 -9.98 22.73
C LYS A 85 -12.32 -8.84 23.15
N ALA A 86 -11.22 -9.17 23.86
CA ALA A 86 -10.22 -8.21 24.32
C ALA A 86 -9.05 -8.06 23.35
N GLU A 87 -8.86 -8.99 22.41
CA GLU A 87 -7.75 -8.94 21.43
C GLU A 87 -8.20 -8.25 20.13
N LYS A 88 -8.37 -6.94 20.21
CA LYS A 88 -8.80 -6.14 19.04
C LYS A 88 -7.73 -5.97 17.96
N ASN A 89 -6.47 -6.28 18.26
CA ASN A 89 -5.33 -5.91 17.38
C ASN A 89 -4.64 -7.12 16.74
N ALA A 90 -5.30 -8.29 16.66
CA ALA A 90 -4.65 -9.46 16.06
C ALA A 90 -4.39 -9.26 14.55
N ALA A 91 -5.30 -8.60 13.84
CA ALA A 91 -5.16 -8.31 12.41
C ALA A 91 -3.99 -7.34 12.16
N ASP A 92 -3.86 -6.30 12.98
CA ASP A 92 -2.78 -5.32 12.88
C ASP A 92 -1.41 -5.97 13.05
N ILE A 93 -1.27 -6.88 14.02
CA ILE A 93 -0.01 -7.59 14.27
C ILE A 93 0.36 -8.49 13.08
N VAL A 94 -0.61 -9.23 12.51
CA VAL A 94 -0.37 -10.08 11.34
C VAL A 94 0.01 -9.23 10.13
N LEU A 95 -0.69 -8.11 9.90
CA LEU A 95 -0.37 -7.15 8.85
C LEU A 95 1.08 -6.64 8.99
N VAL A 96 1.48 -6.20 10.19
CA VAL A 96 2.83 -5.69 10.45
C VAL A 96 3.88 -6.76 10.16
N VAL A 97 3.67 -8.01 10.62
CA VAL A 97 4.62 -9.10 10.40
C VAL A 97 4.76 -9.41 8.91
N ASP A 98 3.65 -9.51 8.18
CA ASP A 98 3.67 -9.81 6.74
C ASP A 98 4.28 -8.67 5.92
N CYS A 99 3.97 -7.43 6.29
CA CYS A 99 4.55 -6.25 5.66
C CYS A 99 6.09 -6.23 5.81
N LEU A 100 6.59 -6.46 7.03
CA LEU A 100 8.04 -6.50 7.29
C LEU A 100 8.73 -7.69 6.62
N ARG A 101 8.07 -8.86 6.53
CA ARG A 101 8.57 -9.99 5.76
C ARG A 101 8.67 -9.66 4.27
N ALA A 102 7.62 -9.09 3.70
CA ALA A 102 7.64 -8.67 2.30
C ALA A 102 8.76 -7.67 2.03
N ALA A 103 9.00 -6.72 2.95
CA ALA A 103 10.07 -5.73 2.83
C ALA A 103 11.49 -6.32 2.92
N GLY A 104 11.65 -7.43 3.68
CA GLY A 104 12.93 -8.09 3.84
C GLY A 104 13.21 -9.21 2.83
N ASP A 105 12.15 -9.89 2.33
CA ASP A 105 12.29 -11.08 1.49
C ASP A 105 12.16 -10.75 -0.01
N LEU A 106 11.53 -9.62 -0.37
CA LEU A 106 11.23 -9.24 -1.74
C LEU A 106 11.90 -7.90 -2.09
N ASP A 107 13.15 -7.96 -2.50
CA ASP A 107 13.97 -6.78 -2.81
C ASP A 107 13.36 -5.88 -3.88
N GLN A 108 12.59 -6.46 -4.84
CA GLN A 108 11.92 -5.73 -5.91
C GLN A 108 10.78 -4.84 -5.42
N LEU A 109 10.27 -5.04 -4.19
CA LEU A 109 9.24 -4.16 -3.62
C LEU A 109 9.90 -2.92 -3.03
N GLU A 110 9.62 -1.78 -3.62
CA GLU A 110 10.21 -0.47 -3.27
C GLU A 110 9.20 0.45 -2.59
N VAL A 111 7.92 0.32 -2.95
CA VAL A 111 6.82 1.16 -2.43
C VAL A 111 5.85 0.30 -1.62
N PHE A 112 5.62 0.71 -0.40
CA PHE A 112 4.73 0.06 0.54
C PHE A 112 3.54 0.98 0.84
N VAL A 113 2.35 0.49 0.58
CA VAL A 113 1.10 1.21 0.85
C VAL A 113 0.42 0.58 2.06
N VAL A 114 0.20 1.38 3.10
CA VAL A 114 -0.55 0.98 4.30
C VAL A 114 -1.90 1.69 4.29
N VAL A 115 -2.97 0.92 4.13
CA VAL A 115 -4.34 1.45 4.11
C VAL A 115 -4.96 1.29 5.50
N SER A 116 -4.78 2.30 6.33
CA SER A 116 -5.37 2.42 7.67
C SER A 116 -5.28 3.86 8.16
N ALA A 117 -6.20 4.28 9.03
CA ALA A 117 -6.16 5.57 9.71
C ALA A 117 -5.48 5.47 11.11
N ASP A 118 -5.07 4.27 11.52
CA ASP A 118 -4.59 4.02 12.88
C ASP A 118 -3.14 4.47 13.08
N GLY A 119 -2.91 5.27 14.12
CA GLY A 119 -1.58 5.72 14.53
C GLY A 119 -0.66 4.60 15.05
N ASP A 120 -1.21 3.43 15.38
CA ASP A 120 -0.44 2.29 15.86
C ASP A 120 0.48 1.70 14.77
N PHE A 121 0.28 2.07 13.49
CA PHE A 121 1.18 1.72 12.38
C PHE A 121 2.41 2.63 12.24
N VAL A 122 2.55 3.71 13.01
CA VAL A 122 3.74 4.58 12.99
C VAL A 122 5.06 3.81 13.19
N PRO A 123 5.17 2.83 14.12
CA PRO A 123 6.38 2.02 14.25
C PRO A 123 6.69 1.17 13.01
N LEU A 124 5.67 0.69 12.30
CA LEU A 124 5.84 -0.03 11.04
C LEU A 124 6.43 0.90 9.96
N VAL A 125 5.88 2.11 9.81
CA VAL A 125 6.38 3.11 8.84
C VAL A 125 7.86 3.39 9.09
N ARG A 126 8.24 3.66 10.33
CA ARG A 126 9.65 3.91 10.71
C ARG A 126 10.55 2.73 10.36
N ARG A 127 10.07 1.50 10.59
CA ARG A 127 10.84 0.31 10.26
C ARG A 127 10.99 0.10 8.76
N LEU A 128 9.96 0.43 7.97
CA LEU A 128 10.04 0.41 6.50
C LEU A 128 11.05 1.45 5.99
N HIS A 129 11.09 2.64 6.58
CA HIS A 129 12.09 3.67 6.29
C HIS A 129 13.53 3.19 6.60
N GLU A 130 13.73 2.48 7.72
CA GLU A 130 15.04 1.86 8.04
C GLU A 130 15.46 0.79 7.01
N LEU A 131 14.49 0.22 6.28
CA LEU A 131 14.69 -0.73 5.19
C LEU A 131 14.74 -0.05 3.80
N ASP A 132 14.87 1.28 3.77
CA ASP A 132 14.90 2.10 2.56
C ASP A 132 13.68 1.91 1.64
N LYS A 133 12.49 1.71 2.23
CA LYS A 133 11.22 1.60 1.48
C LYS A 133 10.49 2.95 1.49
N TYR A 134 9.89 3.29 0.35
CA TYR A 134 8.99 4.44 0.25
C TYR A 134 7.61 4.04 0.78
N VAL A 135 7.03 4.83 1.68
CA VAL A 135 5.78 4.48 2.36
C VAL A 135 4.65 5.45 2.02
N ILE A 136 3.57 4.91 1.49
CA ILE A 136 2.33 5.64 1.25
C ILE A 136 1.31 5.23 2.32
N GLY A 137 0.81 6.20 3.08
CA GLY A 137 -0.36 6.02 3.93
C GLY A 137 -1.62 6.35 3.16
N ALA A 138 -2.68 5.55 3.29
CA ALA A 138 -3.94 5.82 2.63
C ALA A 138 -5.13 5.54 3.53
N THR A 139 -6.18 6.35 3.43
CA THR A 139 -7.47 6.12 4.08
C THR A 139 -8.56 6.79 3.26
N LEU A 140 -9.82 6.49 3.52
CA LEU A 140 -10.89 7.16 2.79
C LEU A 140 -10.91 8.65 3.16
N ALA A 141 -11.22 9.49 2.18
CA ALA A 141 -11.13 10.96 2.30
C ALA A 141 -11.95 11.55 3.45
N ASP A 142 -13.07 10.91 3.79
CA ASP A 142 -13.99 11.37 4.84
C ASP A 142 -13.66 10.78 6.23
N HIS A 143 -12.60 9.94 6.33
CA HIS A 143 -12.19 9.35 7.59
C HIS A 143 -11.09 10.18 8.26
N PRO A 144 -11.23 10.52 9.55
CA PRO A 144 -10.18 11.23 10.26
C PRO A 144 -8.93 10.35 10.35
N VAL A 145 -7.85 10.80 9.74
CA VAL A 145 -6.53 10.16 9.85
C VAL A 145 -5.84 10.61 11.14
N ASN A 146 -5.02 9.72 11.69
CA ASN A 146 -4.15 10.11 12.80
C ASN A 146 -3.05 11.04 12.27
N ASN A 147 -3.01 12.27 12.78
CA ASN A 147 -2.06 13.31 12.35
C ASN A 147 -0.57 12.87 12.50
N VAL A 148 -0.27 11.91 13.38
CA VAL A 148 1.10 11.39 13.52
C VAL A 148 1.44 10.46 12.37
N LEU A 149 0.52 9.57 11.99
CA LEU A 149 0.69 8.67 10.86
C LEU A 149 0.83 9.47 9.55
N GLU A 150 -0.05 10.46 9.34
CA GLU A 150 -0.02 11.32 8.15
C GLU A 150 1.32 12.03 7.94
N ARG A 151 1.97 12.44 9.04
CA ARG A 151 3.28 13.12 8.99
C ARG A 151 4.47 12.19 8.88
N GLU A 152 4.30 10.93 9.26
CA GLU A 152 5.40 9.96 9.27
C GLU A 152 5.56 9.28 7.92
N VAL A 153 4.50 9.12 7.13
CA VAL A 153 4.55 8.54 5.78
C VAL A 153 5.18 9.53 4.79
N ASP A 154 5.84 9.01 3.74
CA ASP A 154 6.39 9.86 2.67
C ASP A 154 5.30 10.58 1.88
N GLN A 155 4.17 9.90 1.69
CA GLN A 155 2.98 10.46 1.04
C GLN A 155 1.71 9.94 1.69
N TYR A 156 0.76 10.84 1.92
CA TYR A 156 -0.59 10.49 2.34
C TYR A 156 -1.59 10.64 1.18
N VAL A 157 -2.47 9.64 1.00
CA VAL A 157 -3.44 9.58 -0.11
C VAL A 157 -4.86 9.45 0.44
N PRO A 158 -5.68 10.50 0.37
CA PRO A 158 -7.11 10.40 0.66
C PRO A 158 -7.83 9.68 -0.49
N LEU A 159 -8.35 8.48 -0.22
CA LEU A 159 -9.09 7.67 -1.17
C LEU A 159 -10.50 8.22 -1.35
N LYS A 160 -10.89 8.47 -2.60
CA LYS A 160 -12.23 8.95 -2.95
C LYS A 160 -13.10 7.76 -3.34
N VAL A 161 -14.17 7.53 -2.59
CA VAL A 161 -15.23 6.59 -2.98
C VAL A 161 -16.37 7.37 -3.58
N LYS A 162 -16.96 6.86 -4.66
CA LYS A 162 -18.19 7.42 -5.21
C LYS A 162 -19.28 7.17 -4.18
N GLN A 163 -19.80 8.23 -3.59
CA GLN A 163 -21.07 8.14 -2.87
C GLN A 163 -22.12 7.75 -3.92
N VAL A 164 -22.62 6.52 -3.84
CA VAL A 164 -23.90 6.21 -4.49
C VAL A 164 -24.93 7.02 -3.69
N PRO A 165 -25.66 7.97 -4.29
CA PRO A 165 -26.70 8.64 -3.56
C PRO A 165 -27.61 7.58 -2.96
N PRO A 166 -28.03 7.69 -1.69
CA PRO A 166 -28.96 6.77 -1.11
C PRO A 166 -30.05 6.56 -2.14
N ALA A 167 -30.45 5.33 -2.38
CA ALA A 167 -31.49 5.00 -3.37
C ALA A 167 -32.80 5.70 -3.00
N ALA A 168 -32.72 7.02 -3.00
CA ALA A 168 -33.82 7.94 -2.91
C ALA A 168 -34.63 7.71 -4.17
N ALA A 169 -35.62 6.87 -3.97
CA ALA A 169 -36.72 6.73 -4.89
C ALA A 169 -36.32 6.21 -6.30
N LEU A 170 -35.95 4.95 -6.39
CA LEU A 170 -36.61 4.15 -7.40
C LEU A 170 -38.10 4.21 -7.07
N GLN A 171 -38.75 5.30 -7.49
CA GLN A 171 -40.18 5.34 -7.60
C GLN A 171 -40.53 4.11 -8.44
N PRO A 172 -41.42 3.22 -7.97
CA PRO A 172 -41.81 2.07 -8.76
C PRO A 172 -42.40 2.60 -10.06
N LEU A 173 -41.71 2.35 -11.17
CA LEU A 173 -42.20 2.62 -12.54
C LEU A 173 -43.40 1.76 -12.89
N PHE A 174 -44.09 1.24 -11.90
CA PHE A 174 -45.36 0.51 -12.02
C PHE A 174 -46.45 1.22 -11.19
N SER A 175 -46.90 2.38 -11.67
CA SER A 175 -48.25 2.83 -11.43
C SER A 175 -49.19 2.13 -12.42
N GLY A 176 -49.29 0.80 -12.30
CA GLY A 176 -50.28 -0.03 -12.97
C GLY A 176 -51.37 -0.36 -11.96
N ASP A 177 -52.59 0.04 -12.31
CA ASP A 177 -53.84 -0.23 -11.62
C ASP A 177 -53.93 -1.70 -11.16
N PRO A 178 -54.28 -2.01 -9.85
CA PRO A 178 -54.27 -3.36 -9.34
C PRO A 178 -55.47 -4.25 -9.81
N SER A 179 -56.24 -3.87 -10.84
CA SER A 179 -57.42 -4.58 -11.26
C SER A 179 -57.27 -5.55 -12.43
N SER A 180 -56.06 -5.84 -12.92
CA SER A 180 -55.90 -6.78 -14.04
C SER A 180 -54.86 -7.88 -13.74
N VAL A 181 -55.23 -8.80 -12.84
CA VAL A 181 -54.49 -10.07 -12.74
C VAL A 181 -55.44 -11.20 -13.13
N PRO A 182 -55.18 -11.97 -14.20
CA PRO A 182 -55.95 -13.17 -14.53
C PRO A 182 -55.59 -14.26 -13.51
N ALA A 183 -56.62 -14.71 -12.80
CA ALA A 183 -56.55 -15.95 -12.01
C ALA A 183 -56.35 -17.13 -12.97
N THR A 184 -55.27 -17.89 -12.77
CA THR A 184 -55.23 -19.36 -12.91
C THR A 184 -53.81 -19.89 -13.09
N LEU A 185 -53.27 -20.44 -12.03
CA LEU A 185 -52.32 -21.57 -12.09
C LEU A 185 -52.59 -22.50 -10.90
N PRO A 186 -52.64 -23.83 -11.13
CA PRO A 186 -53.09 -24.79 -10.13
C PRO A 186 -51.99 -25.07 -9.09
N ARG A 187 -52.38 -25.02 -7.82
CA ARG A 187 -51.59 -25.46 -6.69
C ARG A 187 -51.58 -26.96 -6.58
N THR A 188 -50.40 -27.56 -6.65
CA THR A 188 -50.19 -28.94 -6.16
C THR A 188 -49.59 -28.89 -4.77
N PRO A 189 -50.16 -29.58 -3.77
CA PRO A 189 -49.58 -29.57 -2.43
C PRO A 189 -48.53 -30.68 -2.29
N ALA A 190 -47.30 -30.32 -2.04
CA ALA A 190 -46.29 -31.27 -1.59
C ALA A 190 -46.39 -31.45 -0.09
N ARG A 191 -46.74 -32.66 0.30
CA ARG A 191 -46.89 -33.18 1.66
C ARG A 191 -45.51 -33.37 2.28
N VAL A 192 -45.14 -32.59 3.29
CA VAL A 192 -43.96 -32.84 4.13
C VAL A 192 -44.41 -33.63 5.36
N ALA A 193 -43.84 -34.82 5.55
CA ALA A 193 -44.02 -35.64 6.73
C ALA A 193 -43.03 -35.19 7.83
N PRO A 194 -43.45 -35.28 9.11
CA PRO A 194 -42.62 -34.87 10.24
C PRO A 194 -41.57 -35.95 10.58
N VAL A 195 -40.34 -35.53 10.82
CA VAL A 195 -39.30 -36.40 11.38
C VAL A 195 -39.24 -36.19 12.87
N GLU A 196 -39.48 -37.27 13.60
CA GLU A 196 -39.36 -37.36 15.06
C GLU A 196 -37.89 -37.33 15.53
N PRO A 197 -37.61 -36.81 16.73
CA PRO A 197 -36.27 -36.74 17.28
C PRO A 197 -35.85 -38.10 17.89
N ARG A 198 -34.66 -38.55 17.53
CA ARG A 198 -34.02 -39.71 18.17
C ARG A 198 -33.18 -39.27 19.37
N ALA A 199 -33.48 -39.96 20.47
CA ALA A 199 -32.95 -39.82 21.81
C ALA A 199 -31.46 -40.15 21.95
N ASP A 200 -30.87 -39.52 22.95
CA ASP A 200 -29.58 -39.69 23.59
C ASP A 200 -29.11 -41.16 23.77
N LYS A 201 -27.84 -41.39 23.47
CA LYS A 201 -27.05 -42.45 24.11
C LYS A 201 -25.82 -41.87 24.77
N LYS A 202 -25.90 -41.81 26.09
CA LYS A 202 -24.84 -41.70 27.07
C LYS A 202 -23.80 -42.81 26.83
N VAL A 203 -22.54 -42.48 26.70
CA VAL A 203 -21.44 -43.42 26.86
C VAL A 203 -20.56 -42.91 27.99
N GLU A 204 -20.39 -43.84 28.96
CA GLU A 204 -19.66 -43.68 30.21
C GLU A 204 -18.15 -43.51 30.04
N LYS A 205 -17.60 -42.84 31.03
CA LYS A 205 -16.17 -42.73 31.33
C LYS A 205 -15.61 -44.11 31.65
N GLN A 206 -14.46 -44.44 31.05
CA GLN A 206 -13.48 -45.31 31.69
C GLN A 206 -12.12 -44.60 31.68
N SER A 207 -11.67 -44.42 32.91
CA SER A 207 -10.33 -44.00 33.29
C SER A 207 -9.37 -45.22 33.20
N ASP A 208 -8.25 -45.05 32.57
CA ASP A 208 -7.05 -45.82 32.95
C ASP A 208 -5.80 -45.03 32.54
N ALA A 209 -5.06 -44.61 33.55
CA ALA A 209 -3.74 -44.13 33.47
C ALA A 209 -2.73 -45.28 33.78
N PRO A 210 -1.61 -45.37 33.12
CA PRO A 210 -0.44 -45.94 33.73
C PRO A 210 0.63 -44.90 34.04
N LYS A 211 1.01 -44.88 35.30
CA LYS A 211 2.25 -44.34 35.83
C LYS A 211 3.44 -45.00 35.12
N ALA A 212 4.35 -44.22 34.60
CA ALA A 212 5.73 -44.65 34.33
C ALA A 212 6.71 -43.60 34.82
N GLU A 213 7.37 -43.99 35.83
CA GLU A 213 8.71 -43.74 36.38
C GLU A 213 9.58 -42.60 35.81
N ARG A 214 9.99 -41.78 36.76
CA ARG A 214 11.13 -40.86 36.70
C ARG A 214 12.41 -41.64 36.48
N ARG A 215 13.12 -41.38 35.40
CA ARG A 215 14.56 -41.54 35.33
C ARG A 215 15.20 -40.17 35.12
N ALA A 216 16.00 -39.83 36.11
CA ALA A 216 16.93 -38.72 36.06
C ALA A 216 18.08 -39.08 35.14
N ASP A 217 18.35 -38.31 34.14
CA ASP A 217 19.64 -38.35 33.44
C ASP A 217 20.09 -36.92 33.08
N LYS A 218 21.17 -36.60 33.73
CA LYS A 218 22.33 -35.79 33.38
C LYS A 218 22.13 -34.54 32.49
N LYS A 219 22.25 -33.40 33.17
CA LYS A 219 22.72 -32.13 32.66
C LYS A 219 23.85 -32.29 31.65
N ALA A 220 23.56 -32.04 30.38
CA ALA A 220 24.57 -31.76 29.38
C ALA A 220 24.69 -30.22 29.25
N GLU A 221 25.86 -29.69 29.53
CA GLU A 221 26.20 -28.27 29.29
C GLU A 221 26.04 -27.93 27.79
N PRO A 222 25.48 -26.75 27.44
CA PRO A 222 25.49 -26.33 26.06
C PRO A 222 26.92 -25.93 25.66
N LYS A 223 27.48 -26.65 24.70
CA LYS A 223 28.73 -26.28 24.02
C LYS A 223 28.56 -24.87 23.46
N LYS A 224 29.38 -23.92 23.91
CA LYS A 224 29.54 -22.57 23.37
C LYS A 224 29.90 -22.70 21.90
N SER A 225 28.98 -22.25 21.04
CA SER A 225 29.26 -21.98 19.63
C SER A 225 30.36 -20.93 19.52
N PRO A 226 31.30 -21.04 18.57
CA PRO A 226 32.38 -20.07 18.43
C PRO A 226 31.75 -18.68 18.16
N LYS A 227 32.16 -17.68 18.94
CA LYS A 227 31.85 -16.27 18.69
C LYS A 227 32.30 -15.95 17.27
N ARG A 228 31.34 -15.69 16.37
CA ARG A 228 31.63 -14.96 15.14
C ARG A 228 32.25 -13.65 15.56
N GLN A 229 33.45 -13.39 15.11
CA GLN A 229 34.08 -12.07 15.21
C GLN A 229 33.19 -11.10 14.46
N ASP A 230 32.56 -10.20 15.23
CA ASP A 230 31.90 -9.01 14.68
C ASP A 230 32.97 -8.18 13.98
N THR A 231 33.14 -8.38 12.70
CA THR A 231 33.68 -7.32 11.84
C THR A 231 32.71 -6.14 11.96
N PRO A 232 33.18 -4.92 12.20
CA PRO A 232 32.30 -3.75 12.29
C PRO A 232 31.58 -3.63 10.95
N ARG A 233 30.29 -3.96 10.93
CA ARG A 233 29.38 -3.66 9.83
C ARG A 233 29.44 -2.13 9.72
N LYS A 234 30.06 -1.64 8.62
CA LYS A 234 29.88 -0.23 8.24
C LYS A 234 28.36 -0.02 8.20
N THR A 235 27.85 0.75 9.11
CA THR A 235 26.47 1.22 9.11
C THR A 235 26.29 1.94 7.79
N LYS A 236 25.59 1.30 6.83
CA LYS A 236 25.11 2.01 5.64
C LYS A 236 24.13 3.04 6.18
N THR A 237 24.44 4.30 5.99
CA THR A 237 23.50 5.38 6.28
C THR A 237 22.29 5.15 5.40
N SER A 238 21.09 5.10 6.00
CA SER A 238 19.85 4.93 5.27
C SER A 238 19.59 6.16 4.38
N TRP A 239 18.96 5.95 3.23
CA TRP A 239 18.50 7.03 2.36
C TRP A 239 17.54 7.98 3.09
N HIS A 240 16.72 7.45 3.99
CA HIS A 240 15.84 8.26 4.83
C HIS A 240 16.60 9.13 5.82
N ASP A 241 17.71 8.65 6.37
CA ASP A 241 18.54 9.46 7.27
C ASP A 241 19.22 10.60 6.51
N LEU A 242 19.70 10.31 5.30
CA LEU A 242 20.27 11.34 4.41
C LEU A 242 19.22 12.38 3.99
N ALA A 243 17.99 11.94 3.70
CA ALA A 243 16.91 12.84 3.32
C ALA A 243 16.46 13.75 4.47
N LYS A 244 16.52 13.30 5.73
CA LYS A 244 16.22 14.13 6.91
C LYS A 244 17.19 15.31 7.10
N GLU A 245 18.37 15.23 6.52
CA GLU A 245 19.36 16.32 6.55
C GLU A 245 19.06 17.39 5.49
N ILE A 246 18.14 17.13 4.57
CA ILE A 246 17.73 18.06 3.51
C ILE A 246 16.78 19.10 4.12
N GLU A 247 17.16 20.38 4.01
CA GLU A 247 16.32 21.50 4.39
C GLU A 247 15.36 21.88 3.26
N VAL A 248 14.24 22.55 3.60
CA VAL A 248 13.30 23.04 2.59
C VAL A 248 13.96 24.15 1.76
N VAL A 249 14.16 23.89 0.48
CA VAL A 249 14.75 24.80 -0.51
C VAL A 249 13.65 25.64 -1.18
N HIS A 250 12.47 25.03 -1.39
CA HIS A 250 11.32 25.69 -2.00
C HIS A 250 10.03 25.30 -1.25
N ALA A 251 9.27 26.29 -0.79
CA ALA A 251 8.09 26.07 0.04
C ALA A 251 6.75 26.14 -0.75
N GLY A 252 6.77 26.59 -2.00
CA GLY A 252 5.58 26.77 -2.85
C GLY A 252 5.30 25.58 -3.75
N ALA A 253 4.05 25.48 -4.25
CA ALA A 253 3.71 24.62 -5.36
C ALA A 253 4.05 25.32 -6.69
N ALA A 254 4.36 24.56 -7.72
CA ALA A 254 4.55 25.11 -9.06
C ALA A 254 3.17 25.25 -9.75
N SER A 255 2.99 26.30 -10.52
CA SER A 255 1.73 26.59 -11.23
C SER A 255 1.75 26.20 -12.71
N SER A 256 2.93 25.87 -13.22
CA SER A 256 3.16 25.53 -14.62
C SER A 256 4.30 24.50 -14.78
N PRO A 257 4.35 23.77 -15.91
CA PRO A 257 5.46 22.87 -16.20
C PRO A 257 6.82 23.54 -16.18
N SER A 258 6.92 24.77 -16.69
CA SER A 258 8.18 25.54 -16.70
C SER A 258 8.62 25.87 -15.28
N GLU A 259 7.71 26.31 -14.43
CA GLU A 259 7.99 26.58 -13.02
C GLU A 259 8.38 25.30 -12.27
N TYR A 260 7.70 24.17 -12.55
CA TYR A 260 8.11 22.87 -12.00
C TYR A 260 9.57 22.54 -12.33
N LYS A 261 9.98 22.71 -13.60
CA LYS A 261 11.35 22.49 -14.03
C LYS A 261 12.32 23.39 -13.28
N GLU A 262 12.05 24.69 -13.21
CA GLU A 262 12.88 25.68 -12.49
C GLU A 262 13.05 25.34 -11.00
N VAL A 263 11.95 24.88 -10.36
CA VAL A 263 11.99 24.46 -8.95
C VAL A 263 12.85 23.21 -8.80
N VAL A 264 12.69 22.20 -9.65
CA VAL A 264 13.53 20.98 -9.59
C VAL A 264 15.01 21.32 -9.84
N GLU A 265 15.34 22.16 -10.80
CA GLU A 265 16.70 22.60 -11.06
C GLU A 265 17.30 23.33 -9.84
N LYS A 266 16.53 24.23 -9.23
CA LYS A 266 16.94 24.95 -8.02
C LYS A 266 17.16 24.00 -6.85
N VAL A 267 16.29 23.03 -6.64
CA VAL A 267 16.40 22.01 -5.60
C VAL A 267 17.64 21.15 -5.81
N LEU A 268 17.90 20.69 -7.03
CA LEU A 268 19.08 19.90 -7.36
C LEU A 268 20.41 20.71 -7.30
N ALA A 269 20.33 22.04 -7.34
CA ALA A 269 21.49 22.92 -7.15
C ALA A 269 21.89 23.09 -5.68
N ASP A 270 21.00 22.79 -4.73
CA ASP A 270 21.33 22.79 -3.30
C ASP A 270 22.37 21.72 -2.98
N ASP A 271 23.35 22.05 -2.12
CA ASP A 271 24.52 21.20 -1.87
C ASP A 271 24.15 19.85 -1.24
N ARG A 272 23.14 19.80 -0.37
CA ARG A 272 22.70 18.57 0.29
C ARG A 272 21.92 17.68 -0.68
N VAL A 273 20.98 18.25 -1.42
CA VAL A 273 20.20 17.53 -2.43
C VAL A 273 21.12 17.02 -3.54
N ARG A 274 22.09 17.82 -3.96
CA ARG A 274 23.09 17.43 -4.96
C ARG A 274 23.94 16.26 -4.48
N SER A 275 24.43 16.33 -3.22
CA SER A 275 25.20 15.24 -2.63
C SER A 275 24.40 13.95 -2.56
N PHE A 276 23.12 14.03 -2.16
CA PHE A 276 22.20 12.90 -2.16
C PHE A 276 21.99 12.34 -3.56
N SER A 277 21.67 13.20 -4.54
CA SER A 277 21.43 12.83 -5.93
C SER A 277 22.66 12.22 -6.60
N ASP A 278 23.84 12.72 -6.27
CA ASP A 278 25.12 12.18 -6.76
C ASP A 278 25.38 10.78 -6.23
N GLN A 279 25.12 10.56 -4.94
CA GLN A 279 25.26 9.23 -4.35
C GLN A 279 24.24 8.25 -4.96
N LEU A 280 22.99 8.70 -5.12
CA LEU A 280 21.91 7.92 -5.71
C LEU A 280 22.24 7.55 -7.16
N ALA A 281 22.66 8.51 -7.98
CA ALA A 281 23.01 8.30 -9.38
C ALA A 281 24.22 7.37 -9.57
N ASN A 282 25.22 7.45 -8.68
CA ASN A 282 26.40 6.57 -8.71
C ASN A 282 26.06 5.11 -8.36
N GLN A 283 24.94 4.87 -7.66
CA GLN A 283 24.50 3.53 -7.26
C GLN A 283 23.39 2.99 -8.18
N GLY A 284 22.95 3.75 -9.18
CA GLY A 284 21.77 3.41 -9.99
C GLY A 284 20.51 3.36 -9.12
N GLY A 285 20.33 4.40 -8.29
CA GLY A 285 19.29 4.40 -7.26
C GLY A 285 17.88 4.57 -7.82
N PRO A 286 16.87 3.94 -7.19
CA PRO A 286 15.50 3.93 -7.66
C PRO A 286 14.82 5.30 -7.49
N LEU A 287 13.84 5.59 -8.37
CA LEU A 287 13.10 6.86 -8.35
C LEU A 287 12.39 7.19 -7.03
N PRO A 288 11.85 6.23 -6.27
CA PRO A 288 11.27 6.53 -4.96
C PRO A 288 12.21 7.27 -4.02
N MET A 289 13.51 6.95 -4.05
CA MET A 289 14.51 7.64 -3.22
C MET A 289 14.74 9.08 -3.67
N LEU A 290 14.74 9.31 -4.99
CA LEU A 290 14.79 10.69 -5.51
C LEU A 290 13.51 11.46 -5.17
N ALA A 291 12.35 10.82 -5.28
CA ALA A 291 11.06 11.43 -4.91
C ALA A 291 11.08 11.89 -3.44
N MET A 292 11.63 11.07 -2.55
CA MET A 292 11.79 11.41 -1.13
C MET A 292 12.68 12.64 -0.92
N ALA A 293 13.82 12.72 -1.60
CA ALA A 293 14.71 13.88 -1.51
C ALA A 293 14.05 15.16 -2.05
N LEU A 294 13.35 15.07 -3.18
CA LEU A 294 12.60 16.19 -3.75
C LEU A 294 11.47 16.63 -2.81
N LYS A 295 10.76 15.69 -2.19
CA LYS A 295 9.70 15.99 -1.23
C LYS A 295 10.24 16.68 0.03
N ALA A 296 11.41 16.26 0.52
CA ALA A 296 12.07 16.93 1.66
C ALA A 296 12.45 18.38 1.32
N ALA A 297 13.03 18.60 0.13
CA ALA A 297 13.48 19.94 -0.30
C ALA A 297 12.34 20.85 -0.80
N ALA A 298 11.25 20.28 -1.34
CA ALA A 298 10.11 21.02 -1.87
C ALA A 298 8.78 20.29 -1.52
N PRO A 299 8.27 20.42 -0.28
CA PRO A 299 7.12 19.64 0.20
C PRO A 299 5.82 19.83 -0.56
N GLN A 300 5.65 20.99 -1.21
CA GLN A 300 4.45 21.33 -1.98
C GLN A 300 4.58 21.00 -3.47
N LEU A 301 5.77 20.62 -3.94
CA LEU A 301 6.01 20.27 -5.34
C LEU A 301 5.43 18.88 -5.63
N SER A 302 4.65 18.78 -6.70
CA SER A 302 4.07 17.52 -7.17
C SER A 302 4.33 17.31 -8.66
N PRO A 303 4.53 16.08 -9.14
CA PRO A 303 4.61 15.79 -10.57
C PRO A 303 3.41 16.28 -11.38
N SER A 304 2.24 16.41 -10.76
CA SER A 304 1.04 17.00 -11.39
C SER A 304 1.23 18.45 -11.80
N ASP A 305 2.12 19.20 -11.14
CA ASP A 305 2.44 20.59 -11.49
C ASP A 305 3.11 20.66 -12.87
N ALA A 306 3.83 19.61 -13.27
CA ALA A 306 4.36 19.45 -14.62
C ALA A 306 3.29 19.05 -15.66
N ARG A 307 2.01 18.90 -15.25
CA ARG A 307 0.88 18.44 -16.07
C ARG A 307 1.07 17.03 -16.66
N VAL A 308 1.78 16.17 -15.96
CA VAL A 308 2.01 14.78 -16.33
C VAL A 308 1.50 13.82 -15.24
N SER A 309 1.22 12.59 -15.63
CA SER A 309 0.61 11.59 -14.77
C SER A 309 1.62 10.79 -13.93
N SER A 310 2.92 10.95 -14.15
CA SER A 310 3.92 10.18 -13.42
C SER A 310 5.21 10.98 -13.16
N LEU A 311 5.85 10.66 -12.04
CA LEU A 311 7.14 11.24 -11.63
C LEU A 311 8.23 11.00 -12.70
N SER A 312 8.31 9.82 -13.28
CA SER A 312 9.29 9.49 -14.32
C SER A 312 9.20 10.46 -15.52
N ARG A 313 7.98 10.77 -15.98
CA ARG A 313 7.78 11.74 -17.08
C ARG A 313 8.10 13.18 -16.67
N ALA A 314 7.68 13.57 -15.46
CA ALA A 314 7.98 14.89 -14.91
C ALA A 314 9.49 15.12 -14.79
N LEU A 315 10.22 14.09 -14.33
CA LEU A 315 11.69 14.16 -14.21
C LEU A 315 12.39 14.13 -15.56
N ARG A 316 11.94 13.35 -16.55
CA ARG A 316 12.50 13.40 -17.91
C ARG A 316 12.44 14.81 -18.52
N PHE A 317 11.42 15.58 -18.18
CA PHE A 317 11.29 16.97 -18.56
C PHE A 317 12.19 17.88 -17.72
N ALA A 318 12.15 17.74 -16.39
CA ALA A 318 12.84 18.66 -15.49
C ALA A 318 14.36 18.45 -15.46
N LEU A 319 14.86 17.23 -15.74
CA LEU A 319 16.29 16.91 -15.73
C LEU A 319 17.00 17.22 -17.05
N ALA A 320 16.31 17.69 -18.10
CA ALA A 320 16.86 17.88 -19.44
C ALA A 320 18.15 18.72 -19.45
N ASP A 321 18.23 19.77 -18.64
CA ASP A 321 19.35 20.69 -18.57
C ASP A 321 20.23 20.49 -17.32
N THR A 322 20.06 19.34 -16.64
CA THR A 322 20.83 19.01 -15.43
C THR A 322 21.90 17.94 -15.71
N PRO A 323 22.86 17.73 -14.78
CA PRO A 323 23.86 16.67 -14.91
C PRO A 323 23.29 15.25 -14.71
N TYR A 324 21.99 15.11 -14.51
CA TYR A 324 21.31 13.86 -14.27
C TYR A 324 20.41 13.46 -15.44
N ALA A 325 20.15 12.16 -15.56
CA ALA A 325 19.20 11.60 -16.50
C ALA A 325 18.54 10.37 -15.87
N LEU A 326 17.46 9.91 -16.47
CA LEU A 326 16.89 8.60 -16.15
C LEU A 326 17.39 7.56 -17.14
N ALA A 327 17.76 6.38 -16.64
CA ALA A 327 18.16 5.25 -17.45
C ALA A 327 17.38 4.00 -17.04
N ARG A 328 17.20 3.06 -17.98
CA ARG A 328 16.64 1.74 -17.70
C ARG A 328 17.28 0.70 -18.62
N GLU A 329 17.47 -0.51 -18.10
CA GLU A 329 18.08 -1.61 -18.86
C GLU A 329 17.12 -2.21 -19.90
N SER A 330 15.82 -2.24 -19.59
CA SER A 330 14.76 -2.74 -20.47
C SER A 330 13.42 -2.07 -20.14
N ASP A 331 12.43 -2.22 -21.02
CA ASP A 331 11.09 -1.65 -20.83
C ASP A 331 10.36 -2.21 -19.59
N ASP A 332 10.81 -3.35 -19.10
CA ASP A 332 10.23 -4.04 -17.94
C ASP A 332 10.85 -3.61 -16.59
N VAL A 333 11.91 -2.79 -16.61
CA VAL A 333 12.63 -2.35 -15.41
C VAL A 333 12.31 -0.89 -15.11
N GLN A 334 12.20 -0.54 -13.82
CA GLN A 334 12.01 0.84 -13.42
C GLN A 334 13.20 1.71 -13.83
N PRO A 335 12.94 2.95 -14.26
CA PRO A 335 14.00 3.91 -14.45
C PRO A 335 14.74 4.19 -13.15
N VAL A 336 16.04 4.33 -13.25
CA VAL A 336 16.93 4.73 -12.16
C VAL A 336 17.57 6.07 -12.47
N LEU A 337 17.94 6.81 -11.44
CA LEU A 337 18.70 8.04 -11.60
C LEU A 337 20.16 7.70 -11.95
N VAL A 338 20.68 8.33 -13.00
CA VAL A 338 22.09 8.21 -13.40
C VAL A 338 22.69 9.58 -13.66
N ARG A 339 24.01 9.69 -13.61
CA ARG A 339 24.68 10.86 -14.14
C ARG A 339 24.64 10.83 -15.67
N ARG A 340 24.38 11.99 -16.27
CA ARG A 340 24.36 12.13 -17.71
C ARG A 340 25.75 11.79 -18.28
N SER A 341 25.77 10.81 -19.17
CA SER A 341 26.99 10.30 -19.83
C SER A 341 26.99 10.70 -21.29
N THR A 342 28.16 10.67 -21.90
CA THR A 342 28.32 10.80 -23.36
C THR A 342 27.86 9.56 -24.12
N ASP A 343 27.71 8.40 -23.42
CA ASP A 343 27.13 7.19 -23.98
C ASP A 343 25.65 7.13 -23.61
N PRO A 344 24.73 7.29 -24.56
CA PRO A 344 23.30 7.31 -24.31
C PRO A 344 22.69 5.91 -24.12
N ALA A 345 23.49 4.83 -24.14
CA ALA A 345 22.96 3.47 -24.01
C ALA A 345 22.14 3.31 -22.70
N GLY A 346 20.88 2.98 -22.84
CA GLY A 346 19.94 2.81 -21.72
C GLY A 346 19.37 4.11 -21.15
N MET A 347 19.84 5.29 -21.53
CA MET A 347 19.22 6.55 -21.08
C MET A 347 17.88 6.79 -21.77
N LEU A 348 16.89 7.18 -20.97
CA LEU A 348 15.59 7.60 -21.49
C LEU A 348 15.72 8.99 -22.14
N PRO A 349 15.06 9.23 -23.28
CA PRO A 349 15.08 10.52 -23.93
C PRO A 349 14.43 11.58 -23.02
N ASP A 350 15.03 12.75 -22.97
CA ASP A 350 14.44 13.92 -22.32
C ASP A 350 13.11 14.29 -22.99
N LEU A 351 12.23 14.90 -22.23
CA LEU A 351 10.97 15.42 -22.75
C LEU A 351 11.06 16.96 -22.88
N SER A 352 10.58 17.48 -24.00
CA SER A 352 10.42 18.91 -24.18
C SER A 352 9.07 19.41 -23.64
N LEU A 353 8.90 20.72 -23.53
CA LEU A 353 7.62 21.32 -23.18
C LEU A 353 6.52 20.94 -24.17
N ASP A 354 6.86 20.84 -25.45
CA ASP A 354 5.92 20.42 -26.51
C ASP A 354 5.47 18.96 -26.32
N ASP A 355 6.38 18.07 -25.89
CA ASP A 355 6.05 16.67 -25.61
C ASP A 355 5.08 16.55 -24.43
N ILE A 356 5.28 17.38 -23.39
CA ILE A 356 4.39 17.46 -22.25
C ILE A 356 2.98 17.93 -22.70
N GLN A 357 2.90 18.98 -23.53
CA GLN A 357 1.65 19.54 -24.01
C GLN A 357 0.89 18.60 -24.96
N ARG A 358 1.61 17.85 -25.80
CA ARG A 358 1.03 16.88 -26.74
C ARG A 358 0.63 15.54 -26.11
N GLY A 359 0.99 15.32 -24.83
CA GLY A 359 0.73 14.07 -24.15
C GLY A 359 1.48 12.86 -24.71
N VAL A 360 2.64 13.08 -25.37
CA VAL A 360 3.50 12.02 -25.92
C VAL A 360 3.89 11.05 -24.81
N GLN A 361 3.68 9.74 -25.06
CA GLN A 361 3.96 8.64 -24.10
C GLN A 361 5.46 8.34 -24.01
#